data_ca431926f1849fd4449de061abb7e6ca
#
_entry.id   ca431926f1849fd4449de061abb7e6ca
#
_cell.length_a   1.000
_cell.length_b   1.000
_cell.length_c   1.000
_cell.angle_alpha   90.00
_cell.angle_beta   90.00
_cell.angle_gamma   90.00
#
_symmetry.space_group_name_H-M   'P 1'
#
loop_
_entity.id
_entity.type
_entity.pdbx_description
1 polymer ?
#
loop_
_entity_poly.entity_id
_entity_poly.type
_entity_poly.pdbx_seq_one_letter_code
_entity_poly.pdbx_strand_id
1 'polypeptide(L)'
;MRKNYIQVEDIYFGNLTNAEFISFMERFMALLPLEDDEEGGQHAPKLGITAELVAEGKAFLASMNDLTLQSQLKAETKPKKEIDRLRDRMLAYIIERIDFSRDAIDAAVAAAAEKLYLVAKPYRGAGRLAYNQETVVIKGFLLDMNKTENLDAVQALGIENDLDTLQTYNDQFEALVKEADVKSSSLDMSEKMRDLRVQMGDWYQEVTSLAFASNVLNESEESLSFLTGLNAVIQDVKTLYKQRIAQSKSSQEETSKPEGEGDDKGDGNLEFVPVE
;
A
#
# COMPACT_ATOMS: atom_id res chain seq x y z
N MET A 1 -7.40 -55.73 3.55
CA MET A 1 -6.82 -54.48 4.04
C MET A 1 -7.74 -53.35 3.62
N ARG A 2 -8.10 -52.40 4.51
CA ARG A 2 -8.82 -51.19 4.09
C ARG A 2 -7.85 -50.29 3.33
N LYS A 3 -8.24 -49.84 2.12
CA LYS A 3 -7.45 -48.84 1.37
C LYS A 3 -7.42 -47.54 2.18
N ASN A 4 -6.23 -46.96 2.31
CA ASN A 4 -6.05 -45.66 2.96
C ASN A 4 -6.05 -44.60 1.85
N TYR A 5 -7.15 -43.91 1.67
CA TYR A 5 -7.31 -42.88 0.66
C TYR A 5 -6.63 -41.57 1.11
N ILE A 6 -5.97 -40.89 0.19
CA ILE A 6 -5.40 -39.56 0.43
C ILE A 6 -6.53 -38.55 0.53
N GLN A 7 -6.72 -37.96 1.70
CA GLN A 7 -7.68 -36.87 1.89
C GLN A 7 -7.02 -35.52 1.65
N VAL A 8 -7.79 -34.56 1.16
CA VAL A 8 -7.34 -33.17 1.05
C VAL A 8 -7.27 -32.57 2.45
N GLU A 9 -6.14 -31.95 2.78
CA GLU A 9 -5.97 -31.27 4.05
C GLU A 9 -6.79 -29.97 4.11
N ASP A 10 -7.30 -29.66 5.30
CA ASP A 10 -8.03 -28.42 5.52
C ASP A 10 -7.13 -27.19 5.35
N ILE A 11 -7.64 -26.17 4.68
CA ILE A 11 -7.06 -24.85 4.60
C ILE A 11 -8.12 -23.79 4.89
N TYR A 12 -7.81 -22.86 5.79
CA TYR A 12 -8.70 -21.75 6.10
C TYR A 12 -8.28 -20.49 5.33
N PHE A 13 -9.00 -20.17 4.27
CA PHE A 13 -8.70 -19.05 3.38
C PHE A 13 -8.77 -17.69 4.04
N GLY A 14 -9.52 -17.54 5.14
CA GLY A 14 -9.57 -16.30 5.91
C GLY A 14 -8.23 -15.88 6.53
N ASN A 15 -7.28 -16.80 6.67
CA ASN A 15 -5.93 -16.51 7.14
C ASN A 15 -5.02 -15.90 6.07
N LEU A 16 -5.39 -16.00 4.80
CA LEU A 16 -4.57 -15.58 3.67
C LEU A 16 -4.89 -14.15 3.27
N THR A 17 -3.86 -13.38 2.98
CA THR A 17 -4.01 -12.10 2.26
C THR A 17 -4.53 -12.36 0.84
N ASN A 18 -4.99 -11.33 0.13
CA ASN A 18 -5.44 -11.50 -1.25
C ASN A 18 -4.33 -12.06 -2.16
N ALA A 19 -3.10 -11.59 -2.00
CA ALA A 19 -1.96 -12.08 -2.78
C ALA A 19 -1.63 -13.55 -2.46
N GLU A 20 -1.66 -13.94 -1.20
CA GLU A 20 -1.43 -15.34 -0.79
C GLU A 20 -2.53 -16.26 -1.28
N PHE A 21 -3.79 -15.80 -1.26
CA PHE A 21 -4.93 -16.55 -1.78
C PHE A 21 -4.82 -16.76 -3.30
N ILE A 22 -4.55 -15.70 -4.05
CA ILE A 22 -4.35 -15.78 -5.52
C ILE A 22 -3.20 -16.75 -5.83
N SER A 23 -2.05 -16.57 -5.17
CA SER A 23 -0.88 -17.45 -5.37
C SER A 23 -1.19 -18.91 -5.04
N PHE A 24 -1.96 -19.18 -3.99
CA PHE A 24 -2.42 -20.53 -3.69
C PHE A 24 -3.30 -21.09 -4.82
N MET A 25 -4.26 -20.32 -5.32
CA MET A 25 -5.16 -20.77 -6.38
C MET A 25 -4.46 -20.94 -7.73
N GLU A 26 -3.45 -20.13 -8.05
CA GLU A 26 -2.59 -20.32 -9.22
C GLU A 26 -1.81 -21.63 -9.13
N ARG A 27 -1.22 -21.92 -7.98
CA ARG A 27 -0.51 -23.19 -7.72
C ARG A 27 -1.46 -24.37 -7.78
N PHE A 28 -2.68 -24.24 -7.24
CA PHE A 28 -3.72 -25.23 -7.32
C PHE A 28 -4.10 -25.54 -8.78
N MET A 29 -4.36 -24.49 -9.59
CA MET A 29 -4.68 -24.65 -11.01
C MET A 29 -3.54 -25.32 -11.79
N ALA A 30 -2.30 -25.01 -11.45
CA ALA A 30 -1.12 -25.60 -12.09
C ALA A 30 -0.93 -27.10 -11.77
N LEU A 31 -1.55 -27.60 -10.71
CA LEU A 31 -1.53 -29.06 -10.37
C LEU A 31 -2.56 -29.87 -11.14
N LEU A 32 -3.56 -29.24 -11.75
CA LEU A 32 -4.59 -29.96 -12.51
C LEU A 32 -3.95 -30.65 -13.72
N PRO A 33 -4.16 -31.96 -13.91
CA PRO A 33 -3.70 -32.71 -15.08
C PRO A 33 -4.61 -32.42 -16.27
N LEU A 34 -4.47 -31.22 -16.84
CA LEU A 34 -5.34 -30.72 -17.92
C LEU A 34 -5.00 -31.40 -19.24
N GLU A 35 -6.06 -31.82 -19.93
CA GLU A 35 -6.03 -32.33 -21.30
C GLU A 35 -6.88 -31.39 -22.18
N ASP A 36 -6.49 -31.21 -23.44
CA ASP A 36 -7.28 -30.41 -24.40
C ASP A 36 -8.42 -31.28 -24.96
N ASP A 37 -9.62 -30.73 -25.06
CA ASP A 37 -10.76 -31.37 -25.70
C ASP A 37 -10.84 -31.05 -27.21
N GLU A 38 -11.79 -31.71 -27.92
CA GLU A 38 -11.97 -31.52 -29.36
C GLU A 38 -12.48 -30.11 -29.73
N GLU A 39 -13.05 -29.37 -28.77
CA GLU A 39 -13.59 -28.01 -28.95
C GLU A 39 -12.59 -26.93 -28.54
N GLY A 40 -11.38 -27.30 -28.11
CA GLY A 40 -10.32 -26.40 -27.67
C GLY A 40 -10.45 -25.95 -26.21
N GLY A 41 -11.30 -26.62 -25.44
CA GLY A 41 -11.40 -26.47 -24.00
C GLY A 41 -10.33 -27.29 -23.26
N GLN A 42 -10.11 -27.01 -21.98
CA GLN A 42 -9.25 -27.79 -21.12
C GLN A 42 -10.04 -28.44 -20.00
N HIS A 43 -9.87 -29.72 -19.79
CA HIS A 43 -10.57 -30.50 -18.77
C HIS A 43 -9.59 -31.47 -18.05
N ALA A 44 -9.98 -32.02 -16.91
CA ALA A 44 -9.20 -33.05 -16.20
C ALA A 44 -10.08 -34.29 -15.95
N PRO A 45 -10.23 -35.16 -16.96
CA PRO A 45 -11.19 -36.27 -16.92
C PRO A 45 -10.87 -37.30 -15.83
N LYS A 46 -9.57 -37.49 -15.53
CA LYS A 46 -9.12 -38.38 -14.45
C LYS A 46 -9.51 -37.92 -13.05
N LEU A 47 -9.84 -36.62 -12.93
CA LEU A 47 -10.35 -36.01 -11.70
C LEU A 47 -11.87 -35.74 -11.75
N GLY A 48 -12.54 -36.07 -12.85
CA GLY A 48 -13.98 -35.79 -13.06
C GLY A 48 -14.28 -34.29 -13.25
N ILE A 49 -13.31 -33.49 -13.69
CA ILE A 49 -13.41 -32.03 -13.85
C ILE A 49 -13.67 -31.71 -15.32
N THR A 50 -14.79 -31.01 -15.58
CA THR A 50 -15.21 -30.60 -16.93
C THR A 50 -14.47 -29.36 -17.42
N ALA A 51 -14.58 -29.08 -18.74
CA ALA A 51 -13.98 -27.89 -19.35
C ALA A 51 -14.62 -26.61 -18.83
N GLU A 52 -15.93 -26.60 -18.58
CA GLU A 52 -16.66 -25.45 -18.02
C GLU A 52 -16.13 -25.12 -16.63
N LEU A 53 -15.91 -26.13 -15.77
CA LEU A 53 -15.40 -25.93 -14.43
C LEU A 53 -13.97 -25.40 -14.42
N VAL A 54 -13.12 -25.85 -15.34
CA VAL A 54 -11.77 -25.30 -15.53
C VAL A 54 -11.83 -23.86 -16.02
N ALA A 55 -12.69 -23.54 -16.99
CA ALA A 55 -12.87 -22.20 -17.51
C ALA A 55 -13.35 -21.23 -16.44
N GLU A 56 -14.28 -21.65 -15.57
CA GLU A 56 -14.79 -20.87 -14.44
C GLU A 56 -13.67 -20.50 -13.46
N GLY A 57 -12.85 -21.46 -13.03
CA GLY A 57 -11.72 -21.20 -12.14
C GLY A 57 -10.70 -20.24 -12.75
N LYS A 58 -10.41 -20.35 -14.05
CA LYS A 58 -9.55 -19.40 -14.78
C LYS A 58 -10.16 -18.00 -14.83
N ALA A 59 -11.48 -17.88 -15.03
CA ALA A 59 -12.18 -16.60 -15.05
C ALA A 59 -12.14 -15.90 -13.69
N PHE A 60 -12.32 -16.63 -12.60
CA PHE A 60 -12.16 -16.08 -11.24
C PHE A 60 -10.74 -15.57 -10.99
N LEU A 61 -9.71 -16.34 -11.33
CA LEU A 61 -8.32 -15.91 -11.18
C LEU A 61 -8.00 -14.68 -12.02
N ALA A 62 -8.44 -14.63 -13.28
CA ALA A 62 -8.26 -13.47 -14.14
C ALA A 62 -8.90 -12.22 -13.53
N SER A 63 -10.15 -12.32 -13.04
CA SER A 63 -10.87 -11.22 -12.40
C SER A 63 -10.17 -10.72 -11.13
N MET A 64 -9.62 -11.64 -10.32
CA MET A 64 -8.88 -11.27 -9.11
C MET A 64 -7.55 -10.59 -9.41
N ASN A 65 -6.83 -11.06 -10.43
CA ASN A 65 -5.58 -10.44 -10.89
C ASN A 65 -5.85 -9.04 -11.46
N ASP A 66 -6.92 -8.86 -12.24
CA ASP A 66 -7.32 -7.55 -12.77
C ASP A 66 -7.66 -6.55 -11.65
N LEU A 67 -8.41 -6.97 -10.63
CA LEU A 67 -8.70 -6.13 -9.46
C LEU A 67 -7.44 -5.77 -8.67
N THR A 68 -6.50 -6.71 -8.53
CA THR A 68 -5.22 -6.47 -7.86
C THR A 68 -4.38 -5.45 -8.64
N LEU A 69 -4.28 -5.60 -9.97
CA LEU A 69 -3.58 -4.67 -10.83
C LEU A 69 -4.21 -3.27 -10.78
N GLN A 70 -5.54 -3.17 -10.87
CA GLN A 70 -6.25 -1.90 -10.73
C GLN A 70 -6.00 -1.23 -9.38
N SER A 71 -5.94 -2.01 -8.28
CA SER A 71 -5.61 -1.51 -6.95
C SER A 71 -4.19 -0.96 -6.89
N GLN A 72 -3.21 -1.66 -7.48
CA GLN A 72 -1.81 -1.21 -7.55
C GLN A 72 -1.66 0.07 -8.39
N LEU A 73 -2.30 0.14 -9.55
CA LEU A 73 -2.29 1.33 -10.42
C LEU A 73 -2.91 2.55 -9.73
N LYS A 74 -3.91 2.35 -8.87
CA LYS A 74 -4.49 3.42 -8.04
C LYS A 74 -3.56 3.86 -6.91
N ALA A 75 -2.83 2.93 -6.29
CA ALA A 75 -1.87 3.24 -5.22
C ALA A 75 -0.60 3.95 -5.76
N GLU A 76 -0.18 3.65 -6.99
CA GLU A 76 0.96 4.26 -7.67
C GLU A 76 0.57 5.54 -8.44
N THR A 77 0.03 6.53 -7.78
CA THR A 77 -0.13 7.83 -8.41
C THR A 77 1.21 8.58 -8.42
N LYS A 78 2.14 8.17 -9.32
CA LYS A 78 3.39 8.93 -9.59
C LYS A 78 3.15 10.43 -9.77
N PRO A 79 2.10 10.86 -10.54
CA PRO A 79 1.75 12.28 -10.66
C PRO A 79 1.43 12.93 -9.32
N LYS A 80 0.67 12.26 -8.43
CA LYS A 80 0.29 12.80 -7.11
C LYS A 80 1.51 13.06 -6.23
N LYS A 81 2.44 12.09 -6.14
CA LYS A 81 3.69 12.24 -5.37
C LYS A 81 4.60 13.32 -5.94
N GLU A 82 4.65 13.47 -7.26
CA GLU A 82 5.48 14.50 -7.88
C GLU A 82 4.90 15.91 -7.64
N ILE A 83 3.60 16.11 -7.81
CA ILE A 83 2.94 17.39 -7.51
C ILE A 83 3.04 17.72 -6.02
N ASP A 84 2.87 16.75 -5.14
CA ASP A 84 3.05 16.90 -3.71
C ASP A 84 4.45 17.44 -3.37
N ARG A 85 5.48 16.80 -3.92
CA ARG A 85 6.88 17.22 -3.74
C ARG A 85 7.14 18.64 -4.27
N LEU A 86 6.52 19.02 -5.38
CA LEU A 86 6.63 20.36 -5.95
C LEU A 86 5.95 21.40 -5.06
N ARG A 87 4.78 21.08 -4.52
CA ARG A 87 4.01 21.89 -3.58
C ARG A 87 4.79 22.15 -2.29
N ASP A 88 5.30 21.07 -1.66
CA ASP A 88 6.14 21.15 -0.45
C ASP A 88 7.35 22.04 -0.65
N ARG A 89 8.06 21.82 -1.75
CA ARG A 89 9.25 22.58 -2.09
C ARG A 89 8.96 24.07 -2.31
N MET A 90 7.85 24.36 -3.01
CA MET A 90 7.47 25.73 -3.30
C MET A 90 7.06 26.48 -2.02
N LEU A 91 6.26 25.86 -1.14
CA LEU A 91 5.92 26.45 0.15
C LEU A 91 7.16 26.73 1.01
N ALA A 92 8.05 25.75 1.13
CA ALA A 92 9.29 25.90 1.88
C ALA A 92 10.16 27.03 1.29
N TYR A 93 10.31 27.08 -0.04
CA TYR A 93 11.06 28.12 -0.74
C TYR A 93 10.51 29.51 -0.47
N ILE A 94 9.20 29.71 -0.54
CA ILE A 94 8.56 31.02 -0.25
C ILE A 94 8.85 31.44 1.20
N ILE A 95 8.65 30.54 2.15
CA ILE A 95 8.86 30.82 3.57
C ILE A 95 10.34 31.15 3.86
N GLU A 96 11.27 30.39 3.29
CA GLU A 96 12.71 30.65 3.43
C GLU A 96 13.14 31.97 2.77
N ARG A 97 12.57 32.27 1.60
CA ARG A 97 12.82 33.54 0.92
C ARG A 97 12.36 34.75 1.74
N ILE A 98 11.18 34.67 2.34
CA ILE A 98 10.68 35.70 3.26
C ILE A 98 11.62 35.84 4.47
N ASP A 99 12.00 34.72 5.09
CA ASP A 99 12.88 34.74 6.28
C ASP A 99 14.26 35.33 5.96
N PHE A 100 14.87 34.92 4.86
CA PHE A 100 16.15 35.43 4.40
C PHE A 100 16.10 36.93 4.06
N SER A 101 14.98 37.41 3.49
CA SER A 101 14.83 38.84 3.10
C SER A 101 14.70 39.77 4.29
N ARG A 102 14.57 39.30 5.51
CA ARG A 102 14.57 40.10 6.73
C ARG A 102 15.92 40.77 6.99
N ASP A 103 16.98 40.15 6.51
CA ASP A 103 18.35 40.67 6.61
C ASP A 103 18.76 41.48 5.36
N ALA A 104 17.81 41.92 4.52
CA ALA A 104 18.09 42.71 3.33
C ALA A 104 18.70 44.07 3.67
N ILE A 105 19.64 44.52 2.86
CA ILE A 105 20.29 45.85 3.00
C ILE A 105 19.25 46.97 2.76
N ASP A 106 18.33 46.76 1.85
CA ASP A 106 17.18 47.67 1.63
C ASP A 106 16.20 47.61 2.79
N ALA A 107 16.08 48.68 3.53
CA ALA A 107 15.22 48.78 4.71
C ALA A 107 13.74 48.60 4.40
N ALA A 108 13.29 48.97 3.18
CA ALA A 108 11.90 48.74 2.78
C ALA A 108 11.61 47.27 2.54
N VAL A 109 12.55 46.56 1.90
CA VAL A 109 12.48 45.10 1.70
C VAL A 109 12.55 44.37 3.03
N ALA A 110 13.45 44.76 3.94
CA ALA A 110 13.58 44.16 5.26
C ALA A 110 12.29 44.34 6.09
N ALA A 111 11.67 45.50 6.08
CA ALA A 111 10.40 45.78 6.77
C ALA A 111 9.24 45.00 6.20
N ALA A 112 9.16 44.88 4.86
CA ALA A 112 8.17 44.06 4.19
C ALA A 112 8.31 42.56 4.55
N ALA A 113 9.58 42.08 4.58
CA ALA A 113 9.89 40.71 4.95
C ALA A 113 9.53 40.39 6.41
N GLU A 114 9.84 41.31 7.36
CA GLU A 114 9.45 41.12 8.77
C GLU A 114 7.94 41.00 8.94
N LYS A 115 7.19 41.83 8.22
CA LYS A 115 5.72 41.77 8.21
C LYS A 115 5.23 40.44 7.71
N LEU A 116 5.69 39.97 6.53
CA LEU A 116 5.26 38.69 5.96
C LEU A 116 5.78 37.49 6.74
N TYR A 117 6.92 37.60 7.41
CA TYR A 117 7.44 36.55 8.29
C TYR A 117 6.48 36.21 9.43
N LEU A 118 5.88 37.22 10.05
CA LEU A 118 4.88 36.99 11.12
C LEU A 118 3.65 36.24 10.59
N VAL A 119 3.27 36.50 9.35
CA VAL A 119 2.17 35.81 8.67
C VAL A 119 2.57 34.38 8.26
N ALA A 120 3.78 34.20 7.74
CA ALA A 120 4.27 32.92 7.23
C ALA A 120 4.68 31.91 8.32
N LYS A 121 5.11 32.41 9.49
CA LYS A 121 5.65 31.58 10.59
C LYS A 121 4.76 30.40 11.01
N PRO A 122 3.42 30.54 11.15
CA PRO A 122 2.54 29.42 11.51
C PRO A 122 2.51 28.29 10.48
N TYR A 123 2.89 28.55 9.24
CA TYR A 123 2.84 27.61 8.12
C TYR A 123 4.12 26.80 7.93
N ARG A 124 5.15 27.08 8.73
CA ARG A 124 6.40 26.30 8.70
C ARG A 124 6.17 24.83 9.04
N GLY A 125 6.73 23.95 8.21
CA GLY A 125 6.63 22.51 8.42
C GLY A 125 5.30 21.88 7.97
N ALA A 126 4.46 22.62 7.23
CA ALA A 126 3.20 22.12 6.69
C ALA A 126 3.40 20.87 5.80
N GLY A 127 4.49 20.74 5.05
CA GLY A 127 4.85 19.56 4.25
C GLY A 127 5.10 18.27 5.05
N ARG A 128 4.99 18.31 6.37
CA ARG A 128 5.02 17.11 7.24
C ARG A 128 3.62 16.63 7.63
N LEU A 129 2.60 17.35 7.25
CA LEU A 129 1.21 17.05 7.55
C LEU A 129 0.68 15.95 6.60
N ALA A 130 -0.44 15.34 6.98
CA ALA A 130 -1.16 14.49 6.05
C ALA A 130 -1.70 15.32 4.87
N TYR A 131 -1.74 14.75 3.69
CA TYR A 131 -2.11 15.42 2.43
C TYR A 131 -3.32 16.36 2.50
N ASN A 132 -4.41 15.90 3.13
CA ASN A 132 -5.64 16.70 3.26
C ASN A 132 -5.44 17.90 4.19
N GLN A 133 -4.67 17.75 5.26
CA GLN A 133 -4.36 18.83 6.19
C GLN A 133 -3.45 19.85 5.53
N GLU A 134 -2.42 19.42 4.83
CA GLU A 134 -1.50 20.26 4.11
C GLU A 134 -2.22 21.12 3.05
N THR A 135 -3.12 20.52 2.26
CA THR A 135 -3.92 21.23 1.27
C THR A 135 -4.69 22.41 1.89
N VAL A 136 -5.31 22.20 3.06
CA VAL A 136 -6.04 23.25 3.78
C VAL A 136 -5.08 24.31 4.32
N VAL A 137 -3.94 23.92 4.84
CA VAL A 137 -2.91 24.81 5.38
C VAL A 137 -2.32 25.69 4.28
N ILE A 138 -2.03 25.14 3.09
CA ILE A 138 -1.54 25.91 1.93
C ILE A 138 -2.59 26.94 1.49
N LYS A 139 -3.87 26.57 1.43
CA LYS A 139 -4.95 27.52 1.13
C LYS A 139 -5.00 28.67 2.13
N GLY A 140 -4.87 28.35 3.43
CA GLY A 140 -4.79 29.36 4.48
C GLY A 140 -3.61 30.30 4.28
N PHE A 141 -2.43 29.77 3.97
CA PHE A 141 -1.23 30.55 3.66
C PHE A 141 -1.45 31.51 2.48
N LEU A 142 -1.97 30.98 1.37
CA LEU A 142 -2.25 31.79 0.18
C LEU A 142 -3.29 32.89 0.45
N LEU A 143 -4.35 32.56 1.21
CA LEU A 143 -5.35 33.56 1.64
C LEU A 143 -4.71 34.66 2.48
N ASP A 144 -3.86 34.33 3.43
CA ASP A 144 -3.20 35.29 4.30
C ASP A 144 -2.21 36.17 3.51
N MET A 145 -1.44 35.60 2.58
CA MET A 145 -0.53 36.38 1.72
C MET A 145 -1.28 37.35 0.80
N ASN A 146 -2.46 36.97 0.33
CA ASN A 146 -3.29 37.77 -0.59
C ASN A 146 -4.21 38.78 0.12
N LYS A 147 -4.15 38.92 1.45
CA LYS A 147 -4.87 39.98 2.14
C LYS A 147 -4.39 41.37 1.71
N THR A 148 -5.31 42.30 1.55
CA THR A 148 -5.02 43.66 1.09
C THR A 148 -3.87 44.32 1.86
N GLU A 149 -3.79 44.10 3.16
CA GLU A 149 -2.74 44.60 4.03
C GLU A 149 -1.33 44.02 3.71
N ASN A 150 -1.24 42.86 3.03
CA ASN A 150 0.02 42.15 2.74
C ASN A 150 0.50 42.37 1.30
N LEU A 151 -0.37 42.85 0.39
CA LEU A 151 -0.08 42.94 -1.03
C LEU A 151 1.18 43.80 -1.34
N ASP A 152 1.31 44.96 -0.70
CA ASP A 152 2.48 45.84 -0.89
C ASP A 152 3.77 45.12 -0.46
N ALA A 153 3.73 44.36 0.61
CA ALA A 153 4.88 43.61 1.08
C ALA A 153 5.20 42.41 0.18
N VAL A 154 4.19 41.71 -0.35
CA VAL A 154 4.33 40.64 -1.34
C VAL A 154 5.01 41.17 -2.60
N GLN A 155 4.55 42.35 -3.08
CA GLN A 155 5.15 43.01 -4.24
C GLN A 155 6.58 43.48 -3.97
N ALA A 156 6.86 44.05 -2.80
CA ALA A 156 8.20 44.48 -2.41
C ALA A 156 9.22 43.34 -2.38
N LEU A 157 8.79 42.12 -2.02
CA LEU A 157 9.60 40.92 -2.07
C LEU A 157 9.60 40.24 -3.45
N GLY A 158 8.72 40.62 -4.38
CA GLY A 158 8.59 40.04 -5.71
C GLY A 158 8.26 38.54 -5.68
N ILE A 159 7.38 38.13 -4.76
CA ILE A 159 6.99 36.71 -4.58
C ILE A 159 5.61 36.37 -5.17
N GLU A 160 4.98 37.25 -5.92
CA GLU A 160 3.66 37.06 -6.52
C GLU A 160 3.62 35.80 -7.39
N ASN A 161 4.60 35.65 -8.30
CA ASN A 161 4.69 34.50 -9.19
C ASN A 161 4.94 33.18 -8.43
N ASP A 162 5.62 33.24 -7.30
CA ASP A 162 5.89 32.08 -6.45
C ASP A 162 4.59 31.64 -5.77
N LEU A 163 3.76 32.58 -5.30
CA LEU A 163 2.44 32.32 -4.73
C LEU A 163 1.48 31.74 -5.78
N ASP A 164 1.45 32.29 -7.00
CA ASP A 164 0.64 31.77 -8.11
C ASP A 164 1.07 30.34 -8.49
N THR A 165 2.36 30.06 -8.46
CA THR A 165 2.89 28.73 -8.72
C THR A 165 2.47 27.74 -7.63
N LEU A 166 2.54 28.15 -6.36
CA LEU A 166 2.09 27.32 -5.24
C LEU A 166 0.59 27.05 -5.33
N GLN A 167 -0.21 28.05 -5.68
CA GLN A 167 -1.65 27.89 -5.92
C GLN A 167 -1.89 26.85 -7.02
N THR A 168 -1.18 26.97 -8.14
CA THR A 168 -1.30 26.03 -9.28
C THR A 168 -0.99 24.58 -8.86
N TYR A 169 0.08 24.38 -8.09
CA TYR A 169 0.43 23.04 -7.61
C TYR A 169 -0.61 22.48 -6.64
N ASN A 170 -1.14 23.34 -5.75
CA ASN A 170 -2.17 22.91 -4.81
C ASN A 170 -3.48 22.53 -5.53
N ASP A 171 -3.88 23.28 -6.54
CA ASP A 171 -5.08 23.00 -7.36
C ASP A 171 -4.91 21.72 -8.20
N GLN A 172 -3.74 21.50 -8.78
CA GLN A 172 -3.41 20.26 -9.49
C GLN A 172 -3.46 19.06 -8.56
N PHE A 173 -2.93 19.18 -7.34
CA PHE A 173 -2.99 18.13 -6.34
C PHE A 173 -4.44 17.78 -5.98
N GLU A 174 -5.29 18.78 -5.72
CA GLU A 174 -6.72 18.59 -5.45
C GLU A 174 -7.45 17.90 -6.61
N ALA A 175 -7.14 18.29 -7.85
CA ALA A 175 -7.74 17.67 -9.03
C ALA A 175 -7.38 16.18 -9.10
N LEU A 176 -6.11 15.83 -8.84
CA LEU A 176 -5.66 14.42 -8.79
C LEU A 176 -6.31 13.64 -7.65
N VAL A 177 -6.53 14.26 -6.49
CA VAL A 177 -7.25 13.63 -5.37
C VAL A 177 -8.71 13.37 -5.76
N LYS A 178 -9.42 14.38 -6.29
CA LYS A 178 -10.81 14.24 -6.74
C LYS A 178 -10.95 13.18 -7.84
N GLU A 179 -10.02 13.13 -8.81
CA GLU A 179 -10.02 12.10 -9.85
C GLU A 179 -9.81 10.70 -9.25
N ALA A 180 -8.93 10.57 -8.27
CA ALA A 180 -8.73 9.31 -7.54
C ALA A 180 -9.97 8.90 -6.74
N ASP A 181 -10.65 9.85 -6.08
CA ASP A 181 -11.87 9.59 -5.31
C ASP A 181 -13.03 9.15 -6.22
N VAL A 182 -13.18 9.78 -7.38
CA VAL A 182 -14.20 9.38 -8.39
C VAL A 182 -13.88 8.00 -8.98
N LYS A 183 -12.61 7.68 -9.21
CA LYS A 183 -12.18 6.35 -9.69
C LYS A 183 -12.16 5.30 -8.60
N SER A 184 -12.19 5.69 -7.35
CA SER A 184 -12.03 4.84 -6.17
C SER A 184 -13.33 4.78 -5.37
N SER A 185 -14.25 3.99 -5.83
CA SER A 185 -14.98 3.19 -4.85
C SER A 185 -14.05 2.09 -4.34
N SER A 186 -13.11 2.43 -3.47
CA SER A 186 -12.22 1.44 -2.83
C SER A 186 -13.01 0.38 -2.06
N LEU A 187 -14.17 0.75 -1.53
CA LEU A 187 -15.16 -0.15 -0.95
C LEU A 187 -15.68 -1.15 -1.99
N ASP A 188 -16.07 -0.70 -3.19
CA ASP A 188 -16.55 -1.58 -4.28
C ASP A 188 -15.49 -2.60 -4.72
N MET A 189 -14.21 -2.22 -4.80
CA MET A 189 -13.13 -3.17 -5.14
C MET A 189 -12.86 -4.19 -4.03
N SER A 190 -12.91 -3.75 -2.79
CA SER A 190 -12.74 -4.65 -1.63
C SER A 190 -13.90 -5.64 -1.51
N GLU A 191 -15.13 -5.18 -1.75
CA GLU A 191 -16.32 -6.04 -1.78
C GLU A 191 -16.27 -7.03 -2.94
N LYS A 192 -15.95 -6.57 -4.14
CA LYS A 192 -15.78 -7.46 -5.31
C LYS A 192 -14.70 -8.51 -5.08
N MET A 193 -13.55 -8.12 -4.52
CA MET A 193 -12.49 -9.08 -4.19
C MET A 193 -12.97 -10.11 -3.15
N ARG A 194 -13.71 -9.68 -2.14
CA ARG A 194 -14.27 -10.58 -1.13
C ARG A 194 -15.24 -11.58 -1.76
N ASP A 195 -16.13 -11.10 -2.64
CA ASP A 195 -17.13 -11.95 -3.29
C ASP A 195 -16.46 -12.96 -4.25
N LEU A 196 -15.45 -12.54 -5.01
CA LEU A 196 -14.64 -13.44 -5.84
C LEU A 196 -13.90 -14.49 -5.01
N ARG A 197 -13.40 -14.13 -3.83
CA ARG A 197 -12.75 -15.11 -2.93
C ARG A 197 -13.74 -16.16 -2.41
N VAL A 198 -14.99 -15.77 -2.14
CA VAL A 198 -16.03 -16.73 -1.76
C VAL A 198 -16.34 -17.68 -2.92
N GLN A 199 -16.63 -17.14 -4.10
CA GLN A 199 -16.92 -17.94 -5.31
C GLN A 199 -15.77 -18.89 -5.67
N MET A 200 -14.53 -18.39 -5.65
CA MET A 200 -13.33 -19.19 -5.90
C MET A 200 -13.12 -20.26 -4.81
N GLY A 201 -13.50 -19.97 -3.57
CA GLY A 201 -13.48 -20.91 -2.45
C GLY A 201 -14.48 -22.04 -2.64
N ASP A 202 -15.71 -21.73 -3.06
CA ASP A 202 -16.75 -22.70 -3.37
C ASP A 202 -16.34 -23.58 -4.56
N TRP A 203 -15.81 -22.95 -5.62
CA TRP A 203 -15.23 -23.66 -6.76
C TRP A 203 -14.09 -24.61 -6.35
N TYR A 204 -13.18 -24.19 -5.49
CA TYR A 204 -12.11 -25.04 -4.95
C TYR A 204 -12.68 -26.25 -4.20
N GLN A 205 -13.70 -26.08 -3.38
CA GLN A 205 -14.37 -27.17 -2.66
C GLN A 205 -15.00 -28.19 -3.62
N GLU A 206 -15.64 -27.72 -4.69
CA GLU A 206 -16.22 -28.58 -5.72
C GLU A 206 -15.13 -29.39 -6.43
N VAL A 207 -14.10 -28.74 -6.94
CA VAL A 207 -13.01 -29.39 -7.66
C VAL A 207 -12.28 -30.42 -6.79
N THR A 208 -11.99 -30.08 -5.53
CA THR A 208 -11.31 -31.02 -4.61
C THR A 208 -12.21 -32.20 -4.24
N SER A 209 -13.51 -31.98 -4.12
CA SER A 209 -14.51 -33.08 -3.86
C SER A 209 -14.57 -34.03 -5.05
N LEU A 210 -14.64 -33.52 -6.27
CA LEU A 210 -14.63 -34.33 -7.49
C LEU A 210 -13.34 -35.15 -7.62
N ALA A 211 -12.19 -34.51 -7.42
CA ALA A 211 -10.89 -35.14 -7.47
C ALA A 211 -10.76 -36.26 -6.43
N PHE A 212 -11.20 -36.00 -5.19
CA PHE A 212 -11.24 -37.02 -4.14
C PHE A 212 -12.17 -38.19 -4.50
N ALA A 213 -13.39 -37.89 -4.95
CA ALA A 213 -14.36 -38.92 -5.36
C ALA A 213 -13.83 -39.78 -6.51
N SER A 214 -13.21 -39.15 -7.52
CA SER A 214 -12.57 -39.84 -8.65
C SER A 214 -11.47 -40.77 -8.19
N ASN A 215 -10.61 -40.31 -7.26
CA ASN A 215 -9.54 -41.13 -6.69
C ASN A 215 -10.07 -42.33 -5.89
N VAL A 216 -11.21 -42.18 -5.19
CA VAL A 216 -11.83 -43.28 -4.44
C VAL A 216 -12.45 -44.32 -5.36
N LEU A 217 -13.13 -43.87 -6.42
CA LEU A 217 -13.87 -44.73 -7.35
C LEU A 217 -12.96 -45.38 -8.41
N ASN A 218 -12.05 -44.57 -8.99
CA ASN A 218 -11.17 -44.97 -10.11
C ASN A 218 -9.76 -44.37 -9.89
N GLU A 219 -9.06 -44.92 -8.88
CA GLU A 219 -7.69 -44.45 -8.57
C GLU A 219 -6.79 -44.47 -9.82
N SER A 220 -6.17 -43.33 -10.10
CA SER A 220 -5.21 -43.17 -11.18
C SER A 220 -3.92 -42.48 -10.67
N GLU A 221 -2.83 -42.58 -11.45
CA GLU A 221 -1.58 -41.90 -11.11
C GLU A 221 -1.76 -40.38 -11.05
N GLU A 222 -2.58 -39.81 -11.95
CA GLU A 222 -2.90 -38.40 -12.02
C GLU A 222 -3.68 -37.94 -10.78
N SER A 223 -4.68 -38.74 -10.33
CA SER A 223 -5.48 -38.41 -9.13
C SER A 223 -4.63 -38.47 -7.86
N LEU A 224 -3.75 -39.43 -7.74
CA LEU A 224 -2.82 -39.57 -6.61
C LEU A 224 -1.79 -38.44 -6.59
N SER A 225 -1.22 -38.13 -7.76
CA SER A 225 -0.25 -37.03 -7.92
C SER A 225 -0.87 -35.70 -7.56
N PHE A 226 -2.08 -35.42 -8.05
CA PHE A 226 -2.82 -34.20 -7.75
C PHE A 226 -3.08 -34.03 -6.24
N LEU A 227 -3.67 -35.05 -5.58
CA LEU A 227 -3.99 -34.96 -4.14
C LEU A 227 -2.73 -34.83 -3.27
N THR A 228 -1.66 -35.54 -3.64
CA THR A 228 -0.36 -35.45 -2.93
C THR A 228 0.26 -34.08 -3.11
N GLY A 229 0.28 -33.57 -4.34
CA GLY A 229 0.80 -32.24 -4.68
C GLY A 229 0.00 -31.12 -4.00
N LEU A 230 -1.34 -31.26 -3.99
CA LEU A 230 -2.20 -30.29 -3.32
C LEU A 230 -1.92 -30.21 -1.81
N ASN A 231 -1.81 -31.36 -1.14
CA ASN A 231 -1.48 -31.39 0.28
C ASN A 231 -0.10 -30.78 0.57
N ALA A 232 0.89 -30.97 -0.32
CA ALA A 232 2.18 -30.31 -0.20
C ALA A 232 2.07 -28.79 -0.32
N VAL A 233 1.27 -28.29 -1.28
CA VAL A 233 0.99 -26.84 -1.43
C VAL A 233 0.29 -26.27 -0.20
N ILE A 234 -0.69 -26.99 0.36
CA ILE A 234 -1.40 -26.57 1.58
C ILE A 234 -0.43 -26.46 2.76
N GLN A 235 0.46 -27.43 2.95
CA GLN A 235 1.45 -27.40 4.04
C GLN A 235 2.44 -26.26 3.88
N ASP A 236 2.90 -25.99 2.66
CA ASP A 236 3.78 -24.86 2.38
C ASP A 236 3.10 -23.53 2.74
N VAL A 237 1.87 -23.31 2.29
CA VAL A 237 1.09 -22.11 2.60
C VAL A 237 0.84 -21.93 4.10
N LYS A 238 0.52 -23.03 4.81
CA LYS A 238 0.40 -23.02 6.30
C LYS A 238 1.72 -22.60 6.95
N THR A 239 2.84 -23.03 6.41
CA THR A 239 4.17 -22.68 6.94
C THR A 239 4.49 -21.19 6.72
N LEU A 240 4.25 -20.68 5.50
CA LEU A 240 4.41 -19.26 5.19
C LEU A 240 3.52 -18.35 6.06
N TYR A 241 2.27 -18.76 6.28
CA TYR A 241 1.38 -18.07 7.20
C TYR A 241 1.95 -17.98 8.61
N LYS A 242 2.46 -19.10 9.16
CA LYS A 242 3.07 -19.12 10.49
C LYS A 242 4.29 -18.21 10.58
N GLN A 243 5.14 -18.20 9.54
CA GLN A 243 6.31 -17.32 9.47
C GLN A 243 5.90 -15.85 9.45
N ARG A 244 4.89 -15.47 8.67
CA ARG A 244 4.37 -14.10 8.62
C ARG A 244 3.87 -13.63 9.99
N ILE A 245 3.12 -14.47 10.71
CA ILE A 245 2.62 -14.14 12.05
C ILE A 245 3.77 -14.00 13.05
N ALA A 246 4.79 -14.85 12.97
CA ALA A 246 5.97 -14.75 13.85
C ALA A 246 6.75 -13.45 13.60
N GLN A 247 6.97 -13.07 12.34
CA GLN A 247 7.63 -11.81 11.96
C GLN A 247 6.83 -10.58 12.44
N SER A 248 5.50 -10.60 12.31
CA SER A 248 4.66 -9.50 12.78
C SER A 248 4.74 -9.30 14.29
N LYS A 249 4.84 -10.38 15.07
CA LYS A 249 4.99 -10.32 16.54
C LYS A 249 6.36 -9.76 16.93
N SER A 250 7.46 -10.20 16.30
CA SER A 250 8.80 -9.70 16.60
C SER A 250 8.94 -8.20 16.31
N SER A 251 8.35 -7.71 15.21
CA SER A 251 8.36 -6.29 14.88
C SER A 251 7.56 -5.43 15.87
N GLN A 252 6.50 -5.97 16.47
CA GLN A 252 5.74 -5.27 17.50
C GLN A 252 6.47 -5.23 18.86
N GLU A 253 7.25 -6.25 19.18
CA GLU A 253 8.06 -6.30 20.40
C GLU A 253 9.26 -5.34 20.32
N GLU A 254 9.86 -5.15 19.13
CA GLU A 254 10.95 -4.18 18.93
C GLU A 254 10.47 -2.73 19.05
N THR A 255 9.25 -2.41 18.60
CA THR A 255 8.69 -1.05 18.71
C THR A 255 8.15 -0.71 20.08
N SER A 256 7.98 -1.70 20.97
CA SER A 256 7.47 -1.53 22.34
C SER A 256 8.55 -1.49 23.42
N LYS A 257 9.84 -1.60 23.07
CA LYS A 257 10.92 -1.34 24.04
C LYS A 257 11.02 0.16 24.30
N PRO A 258 10.86 0.64 25.56
CA PRO A 258 11.17 2.01 25.91
C PRO A 258 12.67 2.24 25.69
N GLU A 259 13.01 3.35 25.02
CA GLU A 259 14.40 3.83 24.96
C GLU A 259 14.93 3.91 26.39
N GLY A 260 15.98 3.11 26.67
CA GLY A 260 16.58 3.00 27.99
C GLY A 260 17.12 4.35 28.45
N GLU A 261 16.81 4.69 29.68
CA GLU A 261 17.43 5.76 30.42
C GLU A 261 18.96 5.72 30.20
N GLY A 262 19.47 6.82 29.66
CA GLY A 262 20.90 7.05 29.56
C GLY A 262 21.52 7.06 30.95
N ASP A 263 22.38 6.10 31.24
CA ASP A 263 23.19 5.98 32.46
C ASP A 263 24.18 7.18 32.46
N ASP A 264 23.77 8.27 33.09
CA ASP A 264 24.64 9.38 33.47
C ASP A 264 25.54 8.93 34.64
N LYS A 265 26.70 8.37 34.29
CA LYS A 265 27.83 8.20 35.21
C LYS A 265 28.94 9.16 34.85
N GLY A 266 28.73 10.43 35.14
CA GLY A 266 29.78 11.40 35.26
C GLY A 266 30.32 11.45 36.69
N ASP A 267 31.34 10.70 37.01
CA ASP A 267 32.18 10.97 38.18
C ASP A 267 33.66 10.90 37.77
N GLY A 268 34.17 12.04 37.37
CA GLY A 268 35.55 12.30 37.02
C GLY A 268 36.17 13.24 38.04
N ASN A 269 36.52 12.68 39.21
CA ASN A 269 37.34 13.36 40.21
C ASN A 269 38.76 13.51 39.68
N LEU A 270 39.13 14.72 39.26
CA LEU A 270 40.50 15.10 38.93
C LEU A 270 41.19 15.62 40.20
N GLU A 271 41.95 14.76 40.87
CA GLU A 271 42.94 15.16 41.89
C GLU A 271 44.10 15.90 41.20
N PHE A 272 44.31 17.12 41.65
CA PHE A 272 45.43 17.97 41.30
C PHE A 272 46.61 17.63 42.18
N VAL A 273 47.72 17.13 41.63
CA VAL A 273 49.00 16.92 42.33
C VAL A 273 49.92 18.09 42.01
N PRO A 274 50.43 18.85 43.00
CA PRO A 274 51.41 19.88 42.76
C PRO A 274 52.82 19.28 42.63
N VAL A 275 53.56 19.77 41.64
CA VAL A 275 54.99 19.45 41.44
C VAL A 275 55.81 20.51 42.16
N GLU A 276 56.71 20.04 43.02
CA GLU A 276 57.87 20.81 43.48
C GLU A 276 58.94 20.87 42.39
#